data_db556a87966c8838ac6d6e69a9c93f4d
#
_entry.id   db556a87966c8838ac6d6e69a9c93f4d
#
_cell.length_a   1.000
_cell.length_b   1.000
_cell.length_c   1.000
_cell.angle_alpha   90.00
_cell.angle_beta   90.00
_cell.angle_gamma   90.00
#
_symmetry.space_group_name_H-M   'P 1'
#
loop_
_entity.id
_entity.type
_entity.pdbx_description
1 polymer ?
#
loop_
_entity_poly.entity_id
_entity_poly.type
_entity_poly.pdbx_seq_one_letter_code
_entity_poly.pdbx_strand_id
1 'polypeptide(L)'
;MSNSTISFPSHTIAIVGAGFSGTVTAINTLRANQSTGLRILLIEQSVQAGRGLAYRYDDDNLLLNVPAGNMSAFPDKPDDFVEFCQELDPAFNAKSFISRRLYGEYLEKSLEDAMAERPGIISVVNAAVIAVHPAPDRGSYRLELEGAEAVIADKVVLALGHFAPALPAGISNMANHPVVNAFDFAAIDALDSDAPVAVIGMGHTAIDAVFRLTSCNPTRRVYMISRRGLLPFGHRFNPQPPVTSGFPSWLASCSGTVRAYTRAVREEARGREAAGGNWRDVFNELRPHMAAIWKNLSGAERRKFLQKVIPYWDIHRHRLAPASERRIKQLIESGQVVQLAGRVRGVEKTRSGVHIEVALRGHETPRCLEVGAVLNGTGPCYDITAVEHPVLGQLLRSGLIQQDEQKIGLEVDDHHQVIGSDGVSLPGLYYIGPMLKAKYWEAIAVPELRNHAYQLGQWLVGEGGV
;
A
#
# COMPACT_ATOMS: atom_id res chain seq x y z
N MET A 1 26.25 46.61 13.88
CA MET A 1 26.30 45.61 12.81
C MET A 1 26.24 44.27 13.48
N SER A 2 25.05 43.66 13.55
CA SER A 2 24.86 42.34 14.14
C SER A 2 25.29 41.33 13.06
N ASN A 3 26.38 40.62 13.32
CA ASN A 3 26.75 39.42 12.55
C ASN A 3 25.64 38.38 12.78
N SER A 4 24.72 38.26 11.83
CA SER A 4 23.88 37.10 11.71
C SER A 4 24.76 35.92 11.31
N THR A 5 25.24 35.16 12.26
CA THR A 5 25.87 33.86 12.03
C THR A 5 24.82 33.00 11.32
N ILE A 6 25.03 32.73 10.02
CA ILE A 6 24.24 31.74 9.30
C ILE A 6 24.61 30.41 9.94
N SER A 7 23.76 29.93 10.84
CA SER A 7 23.84 28.59 11.41
C SER A 7 23.43 27.63 10.31
N PHE A 8 24.39 26.92 9.72
CA PHE A 8 24.08 25.77 8.85
C PHE A 8 23.37 24.70 9.67
N PRO A 9 22.33 24.04 9.11
CA PRO A 9 21.69 22.94 9.81
C PRO A 9 22.71 21.87 10.13
N SER A 10 22.78 21.46 11.41
CA SER A 10 23.75 20.46 11.88
C SER A 10 23.38 19.03 11.48
N HIS A 11 22.16 18.80 11.01
CA HIS A 11 21.65 17.48 10.66
C HIS A 11 20.55 17.55 9.59
N THR A 12 20.76 16.87 8.46
CA THR A 12 19.80 16.81 7.34
C THR A 12 19.24 15.42 7.17
N ILE A 13 17.92 15.29 7.16
CA ILE A 13 17.20 14.05 6.85
C ILE A 13 16.49 14.23 5.52
N ALA A 14 16.77 13.37 4.54
CA ALA A 14 16.06 13.32 3.27
C ALA A 14 15.03 12.18 3.29
N ILE A 15 13.75 12.49 3.01
CA ILE A 15 12.67 11.53 2.89
C ILE A 15 12.25 11.49 1.43
N VAL A 16 12.44 10.33 0.78
CA VAL A 16 12.17 10.12 -0.65
C VAL A 16 10.77 9.56 -0.83
N GLY A 17 9.86 10.38 -1.32
CA GLY A 17 8.43 10.13 -1.47
C GLY A 17 7.61 10.80 -0.36
N ALA A 18 6.63 11.61 -0.76
CA ALA A 18 5.72 12.33 0.13
C ALA A 18 4.28 11.77 0.07
N GLY A 19 4.11 10.46 -0.11
CA GLY A 19 2.84 9.79 0.17
C GLY A 19 2.61 9.63 1.67
N PHE A 20 1.63 8.84 2.07
CA PHE A 20 1.28 8.61 3.48
C PHE A 20 2.52 8.36 4.36
N SER A 21 3.34 7.36 4.02
CA SER A 21 4.47 6.95 4.88
C SER A 21 5.51 8.05 5.05
N GLY A 22 5.90 8.72 3.96
CA GLY A 22 6.91 9.79 4.03
C GLY A 22 6.39 11.03 4.75
N THR A 23 5.17 11.46 4.45
CA THR A 23 4.53 12.61 5.10
C THR A 23 4.38 12.39 6.61
N VAL A 24 3.83 11.25 7.02
CA VAL A 24 3.62 10.95 8.44
C VAL A 24 4.96 10.77 9.18
N THR A 25 5.99 10.21 8.51
CA THR A 25 7.35 10.15 9.09
C THR A 25 7.94 11.53 9.25
N ALA A 26 7.82 12.44 8.25
CA ALA A 26 8.32 13.81 8.35
C ALA A 26 7.67 14.57 9.52
N ILE A 27 6.34 14.46 9.67
CA ILE A 27 5.60 15.11 10.77
C ILE A 27 6.03 14.55 12.13
N ASN A 28 6.14 13.21 12.27
CA ASN A 28 6.56 12.60 13.54
C ASN A 28 8.03 12.91 13.86
N THR A 29 8.92 12.99 12.87
CA THR A 29 10.31 13.44 13.05
C THR A 29 10.36 14.88 13.54
N LEU A 30 9.54 15.77 12.95
CA LEU A 30 9.42 17.16 13.39
C LEU A 30 8.94 17.26 14.83
N ARG A 31 7.88 16.51 15.20
CA ARG A 31 7.30 16.50 16.56
C ARG A 31 8.27 15.95 17.61
N ALA A 32 9.04 14.92 17.26
CA ALA A 32 10.04 14.33 18.17
C ALA A 32 11.28 15.21 18.34
N ASN A 33 11.55 16.09 17.38
CA ASN A 33 12.76 16.91 17.37
C ASN A 33 12.71 18.04 18.42
N GLN A 34 13.73 18.10 19.26
CA GLN A 34 13.94 19.19 20.23
C GLN A 34 15.09 20.14 19.86
N SER A 35 15.84 19.83 18.80
CA SER A 35 17.01 20.62 18.38
C SER A 35 16.63 21.69 17.35
N THR A 36 17.40 22.78 17.31
CA THR A 36 17.22 23.87 16.35
C THR A 36 17.94 23.65 15.02
N GLY A 37 18.81 22.63 14.92
CA GLY A 37 19.67 22.37 13.75
C GLY A 37 19.15 21.29 12.79
N LEU A 38 17.91 20.83 12.95
CA LEU A 38 17.35 19.82 12.06
C LEU A 38 16.80 20.45 10.75
N ARG A 39 17.08 19.79 9.63
CA ARG A 39 16.45 20.05 8.34
C ARG A 39 15.87 18.76 7.79
N ILE A 40 14.58 18.76 7.40
CA ILE A 40 13.90 17.63 6.76
C ILE A 40 13.59 18.03 5.33
N LEU A 41 14.14 17.29 4.37
CA LEU A 41 13.85 17.44 2.94
C LEU A 41 12.84 16.34 2.55
N LEU A 42 11.60 16.73 2.33
CA LEU A 42 10.55 15.84 1.84
C LEU A 42 10.52 15.93 0.31
N ILE A 43 11.10 14.93 -0.37
CA ILE A 43 11.33 14.96 -1.82
C ILE A 43 10.21 14.17 -2.51
N GLU A 44 9.46 14.84 -3.40
CA GLU A 44 8.31 14.26 -4.09
C GLU A 44 8.35 14.62 -5.58
N GLN A 45 8.19 13.59 -6.43
CA GLN A 45 8.18 13.79 -7.89
C GLN A 45 6.88 14.39 -8.42
N SER A 46 5.76 14.19 -7.70
CA SER A 46 4.47 14.80 -8.04
C SER A 46 4.35 16.21 -7.49
N VAL A 47 3.44 17.01 -8.05
CA VAL A 47 3.21 18.39 -7.61
C VAL A 47 2.67 18.48 -6.18
N GLN A 48 1.93 17.46 -5.75
CA GLN A 48 1.26 17.45 -4.44
C GLN A 48 1.92 16.46 -3.49
N ALA A 49 2.49 16.98 -2.40
CA ALA A 49 2.90 16.19 -1.25
C ALA A 49 1.66 15.80 -0.39
N GLY A 50 1.75 14.72 0.37
CA GLY A 50 0.69 14.24 1.27
C GLY A 50 -0.10 13.06 0.71
N ARG A 51 -0.60 13.15 -0.50
CA ARG A 51 -1.57 12.19 -1.06
C ARG A 51 -0.97 10.87 -1.53
N GLY A 52 0.16 10.91 -2.22
CA GLY A 52 0.75 9.74 -2.87
C GLY A 52 -0.21 9.04 -3.84
N LEU A 53 0.13 7.82 -4.28
CA LEU A 53 -0.64 7.09 -5.30
C LEU A 53 -2.07 6.73 -4.83
N ALA A 54 -2.26 6.43 -3.54
CA ALA A 54 -3.52 5.86 -3.04
C ALA A 54 -4.62 6.90 -2.82
N TYR A 55 -4.28 8.19 -2.66
CA TYR A 55 -5.20 9.24 -2.21
C TYR A 55 -5.22 10.47 -3.13
N ARG A 56 -4.56 10.40 -4.29
CA ARG A 56 -4.42 11.54 -5.21
C ARG A 56 -5.62 11.77 -6.13
N TYR A 57 -6.53 10.79 -6.23
CA TYR A 57 -7.62 10.85 -7.19
C TYR A 57 -8.79 11.67 -6.64
N ASP A 58 -9.32 12.55 -7.48
CA ASP A 58 -10.50 13.35 -7.19
C ASP A 58 -11.77 12.57 -7.57
N ASP A 59 -12.08 11.55 -6.75
CA ASP A 59 -13.24 10.68 -6.95
C ASP A 59 -13.81 10.21 -5.59
N ASP A 60 -14.97 10.74 -5.23
CA ASP A 60 -15.64 10.39 -3.97
C ASP A 60 -16.24 8.98 -3.94
N ASN A 61 -16.33 8.31 -5.10
CA ASN A 61 -16.80 6.93 -5.18
C ASN A 61 -15.73 5.92 -4.71
N LEU A 62 -14.49 6.34 -4.60
CA LEU A 62 -13.39 5.51 -4.14
C LEU A 62 -13.29 5.58 -2.60
N LEU A 63 -14.00 4.71 -1.92
CA LEU A 63 -14.02 4.68 -0.46
C LEU A 63 -12.79 4.01 0.13
N LEU A 64 -12.40 4.48 1.32
CA LEU A 64 -11.50 3.75 2.20
C LEU A 64 -12.12 2.39 2.56
N ASN A 65 -11.29 1.38 2.70
CA ASN A 65 -11.70 0.04 3.13
C ASN A 65 -11.53 -0.19 4.64
N VAL A 66 -11.32 0.90 5.37
CA VAL A 66 -11.18 0.94 6.84
C VAL A 66 -12.05 2.08 7.35
N PRO A 67 -12.82 1.89 8.45
CA PRO A 67 -13.62 2.95 9.04
C PRO A 67 -12.76 4.12 9.54
N ALA A 68 -13.32 5.33 9.53
CA ALA A 68 -12.62 6.57 9.88
C ALA A 68 -11.91 6.53 11.24
N GLY A 69 -12.53 5.92 12.26
CA GLY A 69 -11.94 5.79 13.60
C GLY A 69 -10.65 4.97 13.66
N ASN A 70 -10.26 4.29 12.58
CA ASN A 70 -8.99 3.57 12.48
C ASN A 70 -8.01 4.23 11.49
N MET A 71 -8.34 5.41 10.98
CA MET A 71 -7.61 6.03 9.88
C MET A 71 -6.81 7.28 10.29
N SER A 72 -6.79 7.66 11.57
CA SER A 72 -5.88 8.71 12.01
C SER A 72 -4.44 8.40 11.57
N ALA A 73 -3.71 9.41 11.09
CA ALA A 73 -2.30 9.31 10.72
C ALA A 73 -1.38 9.21 11.96
N PHE A 74 -1.90 9.52 13.15
CA PHE A 74 -1.13 9.63 14.39
C PHE A 74 -1.63 8.66 15.45
N PRO A 75 -0.77 7.79 16.02
CA PRO A 75 -1.19 6.83 17.04
C PRO A 75 -1.57 7.48 18.39
N ASP A 76 -0.99 8.63 18.69
CA ASP A 76 -1.25 9.44 19.89
C ASP A 76 -2.50 10.32 19.78
N LYS A 77 -3.07 10.46 18.58
CA LYS A 77 -4.31 11.20 18.29
C LYS A 77 -5.28 10.31 17.53
N PRO A 78 -5.91 9.30 18.16
CA PRO A 78 -6.70 8.29 17.45
C PRO A 78 -7.92 8.85 16.71
N ASP A 79 -8.50 9.94 17.17
CA ASP A 79 -9.71 10.56 16.63
C ASP A 79 -9.44 11.69 15.62
N ASP A 80 -8.18 12.08 15.40
CA ASP A 80 -7.73 13.21 14.59
C ASP A 80 -8.37 13.23 13.17
N PHE A 81 -8.45 12.07 12.49
CA PHE A 81 -9.13 11.99 11.20
C PHE A 81 -10.66 12.10 11.28
N VAL A 82 -11.25 11.59 12.37
CA VAL A 82 -12.71 11.73 12.60
C VAL A 82 -13.06 13.18 12.84
N GLU A 83 -12.29 13.88 13.65
CA GLU A 83 -12.44 15.31 13.94
C GLU A 83 -12.34 16.14 12.65
N PHE A 84 -11.30 15.90 11.83
CA PHE A 84 -11.17 16.51 10.51
C PHE A 84 -12.41 16.28 9.61
N CYS A 85 -12.94 15.07 9.57
CA CYS A 85 -14.14 14.78 8.80
C CYS A 85 -15.38 15.51 9.33
N GLN A 86 -15.52 15.64 10.65
CA GLN A 86 -16.65 16.30 11.30
C GLN A 86 -16.63 17.82 11.13
N GLU A 87 -15.48 18.45 10.92
CA GLU A 87 -15.38 19.85 10.50
C GLU A 87 -16.05 20.09 9.15
N LEU A 88 -16.05 19.10 8.25
CA LEU A 88 -16.63 19.19 6.92
C LEU A 88 -18.12 18.79 6.91
N ASP A 89 -18.45 17.72 7.60
CA ASP A 89 -19.82 17.23 7.76
C ASP A 89 -19.97 16.55 9.15
N PRO A 90 -20.75 17.17 10.06
CA PRO A 90 -20.98 16.65 11.41
C PRO A 90 -21.65 15.26 11.45
N ALA A 91 -22.19 14.76 10.33
CA ALA A 91 -22.76 13.41 10.24
C ALA A 91 -21.68 12.30 10.22
N PHE A 92 -20.45 12.63 9.86
CA PHE A 92 -19.36 11.67 9.90
C PHE A 92 -19.01 11.27 11.33
N ASN A 93 -18.61 10.02 11.50
CA ASN A 93 -18.24 9.46 12.81
C ASN A 93 -17.21 8.32 12.62
N ALA A 94 -16.72 7.77 13.73
CA ALA A 94 -15.70 6.72 13.73
C ALA A 94 -16.07 5.45 12.90
N LYS A 95 -17.36 5.20 12.61
CA LYS A 95 -17.85 4.08 11.81
C LYS A 95 -18.02 4.41 10.32
N SER A 96 -17.87 5.67 9.93
CA SER A 96 -18.03 6.13 8.55
C SER A 96 -16.92 5.61 7.66
N PHE A 97 -17.27 5.24 6.41
CA PHE A 97 -16.31 4.92 5.36
C PHE A 97 -16.19 6.13 4.43
N ILE A 98 -15.07 6.81 4.52
CA ILE A 98 -14.79 8.11 3.89
C ILE A 98 -14.15 7.90 2.52
N SER A 99 -14.25 8.87 1.62
CA SER A 99 -13.57 8.83 0.32
C SER A 99 -12.04 8.91 0.48
N ARG A 100 -11.31 8.30 -0.46
CA ARG A 100 -9.85 8.40 -0.51
C ARG A 100 -9.38 9.83 -0.79
N ARG A 101 -10.18 10.60 -1.55
CA ARG A 101 -9.94 12.02 -1.82
C ARG A 101 -9.85 12.80 -0.51
N LEU A 102 -10.87 12.66 0.34
CA LEU A 102 -10.93 13.37 1.60
C LEU A 102 -9.80 12.97 2.57
N TYR A 103 -9.38 11.70 2.52
CA TYR A 103 -8.20 11.25 3.27
C TYR A 103 -6.91 11.91 2.75
N GLY A 104 -6.79 12.11 1.46
CA GLY A 104 -5.68 12.85 0.86
C GLY A 104 -5.64 14.30 1.34
N GLU A 105 -6.79 15.00 1.40
CA GLU A 105 -6.91 16.36 1.92
C GLU A 105 -6.51 16.44 3.40
N TYR A 106 -6.91 15.46 4.19
CA TYR A 106 -6.48 15.35 5.60
C TYR A 106 -4.95 15.27 5.73
N LEU A 107 -4.28 14.48 4.89
CA LEU A 107 -2.82 14.34 4.93
C LEU A 107 -2.11 15.61 4.47
N GLU A 108 -2.61 16.29 3.45
CA GLU A 108 -2.11 17.60 3.00
C GLU A 108 -2.20 18.63 4.13
N LYS A 109 -3.41 18.79 4.70
CA LYS A 109 -3.63 19.70 5.81
C LYS A 109 -2.73 19.37 7.00
N SER A 110 -2.58 18.09 7.35
CA SER A 110 -1.69 17.68 8.45
C SER A 110 -0.24 18.08 8.21
N LEU A 111 0.23 18.02 6.97
CA LEU A 111 1.59 18.46 6.58
C LEU A 111 1.71 19.99 6.66
N GLU A 112 0.74 20.71 6.11
CA GLU A 112 0.70 22.18 6.13
C GLU A 112 0.68 22.71 7.57
N ASP A 113 -0.17 22.16 8.43
CA ASP A 113 -0.27 22.53 9.83
C ASP A 113 1.07 22.29 10.58
N ALA A 114 1.71 21.14 10.33
CA ALA A 114 3.02 20.84 10.94
C ALA A 114 4.13 21.78 10.46
N MET A 115 4.13 22.16 9.17
CA MET A 115 5.08 23.11 8.61
C MET A 115 4.83 24.53 9.15
N ALA A 116 3.57 24.92 9.36
CA ALA A 116 3.20 26.20 9.94
C ALA A 116 3.54 26.29 11.43
N GLU A 117 3.40 25.20 12.19
CA GLU A 117 3.74 25.13 13.62
C GLU A 117 5.26 25.33 13.86
N ARG A 118 6.11 24.78 12.99
CA ARG A 118 7.57 24.90 13.08
C ARG A 118 8.20 25.27 11.73
N PRO A 119 8.13 26.55 11.31
CA PRO A 119 8.59 27.00 10.01
C PRO A 119 10.08 26.74 9.74
N GLY A 120 10.39 26.35 8.52
CA GLY A 120 11.77 26.24 8.03
C GLY A 120 12.46 24.90 8.33
N ILE A 121 11.85 23.99 9.12
CA ILE A 121 12.43 22.67 9.39
C ILE A 121 12.10 21.68 8.27
N ILE A 122 10.83 21.56 7.85
CA ILE A 122 10.43 20.76 6.70
C ILE A 122 10.45 21.63 5.45
N SER A 123 11.11 21.14 4.40
CA SER A 123 11.06 21.72 3.06
C SER A 123 10.61 20.65 2.06
N VAL A 124 9.55 20.94 1.31
CA VAL A 124 9.12 20.07 0.21
C VAL A 124 9.95 20.41 -1.03
N VAL A 125 10.59 19.39 -1.62
CA VAL A 125 11.39 19.48 -2.83
C VAL A 125 10.67 18.73 -3.95
N ASN A 126 10.21 19.46 -4.96
CA ASN A 126 9.55 18.83 -6.11
C ASN A 126 10.58 18.34 -7.12
N ALA A 127 11.00 17.11 -6.99
CA ALA A 127 11.96 16.44 -7.87
C ALA A 127 11.83 14.91 -7.76
N ALA A 128 12.23 14.19 -8.79
CA ALA A 128 12.42 12.76 -8.73
C ALA A 128 13.85 12.43 -8.25
N VAL A 129 13.98 11.58 -7.23
CA VAL A 129 15.28 11.00 -6.88
C VAL A 129 15.55 9.85 -7.83
N ILE A 130 16.72 9.89 -8.49
CA ILE A 130 17.12 8.86 -9.48
C ILE A 130 18.19 7.91 -8.95
N ALA A 131 19.00 8.35 -7.98
CA ALA A 131 19.99 7.50 -7.32
C ALA A 131 20.29 7.98 -5.89
N VAL A 132 20.75 7.05 -5.04
CA VAL A 132 21.20 7.30 -3.67
C VAL A 132 22.53 6.59 -3.46
N HIS A 133 23.57 7.33 -3.13
CA HIS A 133 24.93 6.84 -2.96
C HIS A 133 25.45 7.16 -1.56
N PRO A 134 26.16 6.25 -0.89
CA PRO A 134 26.95 6.61 0.29
C PRO A 134 27.97 7.70 -0.10
N ALA A 135 28.07 8.73 0.70
CA ALA A 135 29.09 9.76 0.49
C ALA A 135 30.49 9.29 0.94
N PRO A 136 31.58 9.89 0.44
CA PRO A 136 32.95 9.46 0.75
C PRO A 136 33.31 9.49 2.26
N ASP A 137 32.67 10.35 3.02
CA ASP A 137 32.83 10.51 4.48
C ASP A 137 32.25 9.36 5.30
N ARG A 138 31.57 8.39 4.64
CA ARG A 138 30.90 7.20 5.24
C ARG A 138 29.85 7.50 6.30
N GLY A 139 29.46 8.76 6.49
CA GLY A 139 28.46 9.17 7.47
C GLY A 139 27.20 9.79 6.85
N SER A 140 27.23 10.05 5.53
CA SER A 140 26.13 10.69 4.83
C SER A 140 25.82 10.04 3.48
N TYR A 141 24.78 10.51 2.82
CA TYR A 141 24.31 10.02 1.51
C TYR A 141 24.18 11.19 0.52
N ARG A 142 24.54 10.94 -0.72
CA ARG A 142 24.33 11.84 -1.86
C ARG A 142 23.13 11.34 -2.66
N LEU A 143 22.09 12.17 -2.76
CA LEU A 143 20.90 11.90 -3.56
C LEU A 143 21.01 12.65 -4.89
N GLU A 144 20.88 11.95 -6.00
CA GLU A 144 20.80 12.55 -7.33
C GLU A 144 19.34 12.82 -7.68
N LEU A 145 19.06 14.05 -8.06
CA LEU A 145 17.74 14.53 -8.42
C LEU A 145 17.65 14.73 -9.93
N GLU A 146 16.52 14.37 -10.52
CA GLU A 146 16.27 14.61 -11.94
C GLU A 146 16.12 16.12 -12.20
N GLY A 147 16.99 16.68 -13.03
CA GLY A 147 16.93 18.10 -13.43
C GLY A 147 17.26 19.11 -12.33
N ALA A 148 17.83 18.69 -11.20
CA ALA A 148 18.19 19.55 -10.09
C ALA A 148 19.56 19.18 -9.48
N GLU A 149 20.11 20.06 -8.63
CA GLU A 149 21.36 19.79 -7.93
C GLU A 149 21.19 18.63 -6.93
N ALA A 150 22.26 17.84 -6.79
CA ALA A 150 22.29 16.74 -5.83
C ALA A 150 22.22 17.25 -4.39
N VAL A 151 21.57 16.49 -3.54
CA VAL A 151 21.40 16.76 -2.11
C VAL A 151 22.31 15.84 -1.30
N ILE A 152 22.94 16.39 -0.26
CA ILE A 152 23.64 15.59 0.76
C ILE A 152 22.75 15.54 2.01
N ALA A 153 22.59 14.35 2.58
CA ALA A 153 21.82 14.12 3.80
C ALA A 153 22.52 13.11 4.71
N ASP A 154 22.44 13.34 6.02
CA ASP A 154 23.02 12.46 7.04
C ASP A 154 22.18 11.17 7.18
N LYS A 155 20.89 11.29 7.00
CA LYS A 155 19.96 10.14 6.99
C LYS A 155 19.03 10.22 5.78
N VAL A 156 18.75 9.05 5.22
CA VAL A 156 17.81 8.91 4.08
C VAL A 156 16.71 7.92 4.46
N VAL A 157 15.47 8.31 4.23
CA VAL A 157 14.29 7.46 4.39
C VAL A 157 13.68 7.20 3.01
N LEU A 158 13.68 5.96 2.57
CA LEU A 158 13.02 5.53 1.35
C LEU A 158 11.53 5.28 1.64
N ALA A 159 10.65 6.20 1.22
CA ALA A 159 9.19 6.13 1.40
C ALA A 159 8.49 5.93 0.05
N LEU A 160 8.96 4.98 -0.76
CA LEU A 160 8.66 4.82 -2.18
C LEU A 160 7.22 4.36 -2.50
N GLY A 161 6.44 3.96 -1.48
CA GLY A 161 5.03 3.57 -1.65
C GLY A 161 4.83 2.27 -2.42
N HIS A 162 3.74 2.21 -3.20
CA HIS A 162 3.39 1.06 -4.03
C HIS A 162 3.91 1.22 -5.45
N PHE A 163 4.33 0.09 -6.04
CA PHE A 163 4.75 0.02 -7.44
C PHE A 163 3.67 -0.55 -8.34
N ALA A 164 3.77 -0.28 -9.63
CA ALA A 164 2.87 -0.81 -10.64
C ALA A 164 2.77 -2.34 -10.57
N PRO A 165 1.61 -2.92 -10.89
CA PRO A 165 1.43 -4.37 -10.90
C PRO A 165 2.37 -5.04 -11.90
N ALA A 166 3.01 -6.14 -11.51
CA ALA A 166 3.72 -6.98 -12.45
C ALA A 166 2.74 -7.58 -13.48
N LEU A 167 3.19 -7.73 -14.73
CA LEU A 167 2.37 -8.36 -15.76
C LEU A 167 2.11 -9.84 -15.41
N PRO A 168 0.88 -10.33 -15.60
CA PRO A 168 0.58 -11.76 -15.47
C PRO A 168 1.45 -12.62 -16.39
N ALA A 169 1.83 -13.79 -15.94
CA ALA A 169 2.76 -14.69 -16.64
C ALA A 169 2.40 -15.01 -18.11
N GLY A 170 1.12 -14.99 -18.48
CA GLY A 170 0.67 -15.15 -19.87
C GLY A 170 0.89 -13.93 -20.78
N ILE A 171 1.35 -12.79 -20.21
CA ILE A 171 1.49 -11.51 -20.92
C ILE A 171 2.92 -10.98 -20.83
N SER A 172 3.70 -11.41 -19.84
CA SER A 172 5.01 -10.84 -19.45
C SER A 172 6.08 -10.89 -20.56
N ASN A 173 5.89 -11.71 -21.59
CA ASN A 173 6.87 -11.89 -22.68
C ASN A 173 6.53 -11.11 -23.96
N MET A 174 5.49 -10.26 -23.92
CA MET A 174 5.04 -9.51 -25.10
C MET A 174 5.63 -8.09 -25.09
N ALA A 175 6.49 -7.78 -26.05
CA ALA A 175 6.86 -6.40 -26.32
C ALA A 175 5.60 -5.63 -26.79
N ASN A 176 5.37 -4.42 -26.22
CA ASN A 176 4.19 -3.58 -26.54
C ASN A 176 2.84 -4.22 -26.23
N HIS A 177 2.71 -4.90 -25.08
CA HIS A 177 1.42 -5.45 -24.64
C HIS A 177 0.34 -4.36 -24.48
N PRO A 178 -0.90 -4.62 -24.89
CA PRO A 178 -2.00 -3.67 -24.83
C PRO A 178 -2.69 -3.67 -23.43
N VAL A 179 -1.89 -3.72 -22.37
CA VAL A 179 -2.42 -3.80 -20.99
C VAL A 179 -2.15 -2.50 -20.25
N VAL A 180 -3.21 -1.88 -19.77
CA VAL A 180 -3.19 -0.62 -19.03
C VAL A 180 -3.05 -0.92 -17.52
N ASN A 181 -2.32 -0.10 -16.80
CA ASN A 181 -2.24 -0.16 -15.36
C ASN A 181 -3.58 0.32 -14.73
N ALA A 182 -4.20 -0.49 -13.89
CA ALA A 182 -5.46 -0.14 -13.24
C ALA A 182 -5.35 1.02 -12.22
N PHE A 183 -4.14 1.47 -11.89
CA PHE A 183 -3.93 2.71 -11.14
C PHE A 183 -3.84 3.96 -12.02
N ASP A 184 -3.80 3.81 -13.34
CA ASP A 184 -3.75 4.94 -14.27
C ASP A 184 -5.18 5.35 -14.68
N PHE A 185 -5.81 6.16 -13.87
CA PHE A 185 -7.18 6.63 -14.12
C PHE A 185 -7.27 7.54 -15.34
N ALA A 186 -6.23 8.30 -15.66
CA ALA A 186 -6.22 9.12 -16.88
C ALA A 186 -6.26 8.23 -18.14
N ALA A 187 -5.49 7.14 -18.14
CA ALA A 187 -5.55 6.16 -19.23
C ALA A 187 -6.91 5.41 -19.26
N ILE A 188 -7.53 5.16 -18.11
CA ILE A 188 -8.87 4.54 -18.02
C ILE A 188 -9.94 5.49 -18.60
N ASP A 189 -9.88 6.78 -18.28
CA ASP A 189 -10.84 7.79 -18.75
C ASP A 189 -10.71 8.05 -20.26
N ALA A 190 -9.53 7.84 -20.82
CA ALA A 190 -9.27 7.97 -22.27
C ALA A 190 -9.72 6.75 -23.09
N LEU A 191 -10.21 5.67 -22.47
CA LEU A 191 -10.70 4.50 -23.19
C LEU A 191 -12.01 4.80 -23.93
N ASP A 192 -12.17 4.21 -25.12
CA ASP A 192 -13.43 4.26 -25.88
C ASP A 192 -14.61 3.86 -24.98
N SER A 193 -15.65 4.70 -24.98
CA SER A 193 -16.78 4.59 -24.04
C SER A 193 -17.57 3.29 -24.20
N ASP A 194 -17.75 2.78 -25.42
CA ASP A 194 -18.73 1.72 -25.73
C ASP A 194 -18.13 0.32 -25.73
N ALA A 195 -16.82 0.22 -25.87
CA ALA A 195 -16.14 -1.08 -25.91
C ALA A 195 -16.13 -1.77 -24.55
N PRO A 196 -16.38 -3.08 -24.48
CA PRO A 196 -16.23 -3.84 -23.25
C PRO A 196 -14.75 -3.82 -22.78
N VAL A 197 -14.53 -3.92 -21.48
CA VAL A 197 -13.16 -3.92 -20.89
C VAL A 197 -12.95 -5.17 -20.05
N ALA A 198 -11.76 -5.75 -20.14
CA ALA A 198 -11.34 -6.82 -19.24
C ALA A 198 -10.44 -6.26 -18.11
N VAL A 199 -10.72 -6.64 -16.87
CA VAL A 199 -9.93 -6.28 -15.68
C VAL A 199 -9.35 -7.58 -15.10
N ILE A 200 -8.03 -7.69 -15.10
CA ILE A 200 -7.32 -8.82 -14.51
C ILE A 200 -7.13 -8.53 -13.02
N GLY A 201 -7.79 -9.31 -12.18
CA GLY A 201 -7.85 -9.10 -10.73
C GLY A 201 -9.28 -9.02 -10.24
N MET A 202 -9.47 -9.23 -8.92
CA MET A 202 -10.77 -9.07 -8.22
C MET A 202 -10.57 -8.48 -6.82
N GLY A 203 -9.39 -7.94 -6.51
CA GLY A 203 -9.11 -7.20 -5.29
C GLY A 203 -9.54 -5.73 -5.39
N HIS A 204 -9.18 -4.93 -4.37
CA HIS A 204 -9.56 -3.51 -4.30
C HIS A 204 -9.17 -2.72 -5.55
N THR A 205 -7.93 -2.86 -6.05
CA THR A 205 -7.47 -2.16 -7.26
C THR A 205 -8.34 -2.45 -8.47
N ALA A 206 -8.74 -3.72 -8.66
CA ALA A 206 -9.61 -4.10 -9.76
C ALA A 206 -11.04 -3.53 -9.57
N ILE A 207 -11.56 -3.52 -8.35
CA ILE A 207 -12.87 -2.98 -8.01
C ILE A 207 -12.91 -1.46 -8.20
N ASP A 208 -11.86 -0.74 -7.78
CA ASP A 208 -11.74 0.70 -7.99
C ASP A 208 -11.74 1.04 -9.49
N ALA A 209 -10.98 0.28 -10.30
CA ALA A 209 -10.99 0.43 -11.76
C ALA A 209 -12.38 0.14 -12.37
N VAL A 210 -13.09 -0.89 -11.90
CA VAL A 210 -14.47 -1.18 -12.31
C VAL A 210 -15.39 -0.02 -11.97
N PHE A 211 -15.27 0.55 -10.77
CA PHE A 211 -16.10 1.70 -10.38
C PHE A 211 -15.81 2.92 -11.25
N ARG A 212 -14.55 3.18 -11.60
CA ARG A 212 -14.20 4.26 -12.53
C ARG A 212 -14.79 4.03 -13.92
N LEU A 213 -14.57 2.84 -14.49
CA LEU A 213 -15.11 2.44 -15.80
C LEU A 213 -16.62 2.57 -15.90
N THR A 214 -17.36 2.18 -14.85
CA THR A 214 -18.82 2.18 -14.83
C THR A 214 -19.43 3.50 -14.40
N SER A 215 -18.68 4.39 -13.76
CA SER A 215 -19.12 5.78 -13.49
C SER A 215 -19.04 6.64 -14.75
N CYS A 216 -17.99 6.48 -15.55
CA CYS A 216 -17.82 7.21 -16.81
C CYS A 216 -18.79 6.71 -17.89
N ASN A 217 -19.15 5.41 -17.88
CA ASN A 217 -20.12 4.81 -18.78
C ASN A 217 -20.99 3.76 -18.08
N PRO A 218 -22.25 4.09 -17.72
CA PRO A 218 -23.16 3.19 -17.01
C PRO A 218 -23.57 1.94 -17.80
N THR A 219 -23.36 1.89 -19.12
CA THR A 219 -23.72 0.75 -19.98
C THR A 219 -22.55 -0.15 -20.33
N ARG A 220 -21.31 0.28 -20.02
CA ARG A 220 -20.08 -0.46 -20.33
C ARG A 220 -20.07 -1.83 -19.68
N ARG A 221 -19.83 -2.86 -20.47
CA ARG A 221 -19.61 -4.22 -19.97
C ARG A 221 -18.18 -4.42 -19.49
N VAL A 222 -18.00 -4.99 -18.31
CA VAL A 222 -16.68 -5.26 -17.73
C VAL A 222 -16.54 -6.75 -17.38
N TYR A 223 -15.45 -7.37 -17.84
CA TYR A 223 -15.09 -8.74 -17.49
C TYR A 223 -14.01 -8.72 -16.40
N MET A 224 -14.34 -9.15 -15.19
CA MET A 224 -13.36 -9.32 -14.11
C MET A 224 -12.81 -10.74 -14.12
N ILE A 225 -11.49 -10.89 -14.24
CA ILE A 225 -10.85 -12.20 -14.41
C ILE A 225 -9.87 -12.44 -13.27
N SER A 226 -10.06 -13.50 -12.49
CA SER A 226 -9.07 -13.93 -11.50
C SER A 226 -9.00 -15.46 -11.39
N ARG A 227 -7.87 -15.97 -10.90
CA ARG A 227 -7.61 -17.42 -10.81
C ARG A 227 -8.69 -18.21 -10.06
N ARG A 228 -9.41 -17.61 -9.14
CA ARG A 228 -10.41 -18.25 -8.28
C ARG A 228 -11.79 -17.62 -8.35
N GLY A 229 -11.95 -16.49 -8.98
CA GLY A 229 -13.23 -15.77 -9.04
C GLY A 229 -13.70 -15.24 -7.67
N LEU A 230 -12.77 -14.98 -6.73
CA LEU A 230 -13.12 -14.55 -5.38
C LEU A 230 -13.09 -13.03 -5.27
N LEU A 231 -14.15 -12.45 -4.71
CA LEU A 231 -14.24 -11.04 -4.34
C LEU A 231 -14.04 -10.87 -2.82
N PRO A 232 -13.48 -9.74 -2.37
CA PRO A 232 -13.44 -9.39 -0.95
C PRO A 232 -14.85 -9.32 -0.35
N PHE A 233 -15.01 -9.82 0.87
CA PHE A 233 -16.24 -9.63 1.63
C PHE A 233 -16.41 -8.17 2.07
N GLY A 234 -17.64 -7.75 2.35
CA GLY A 234 -17.91 -6.45 2.94
C GLY A 234 -17.69 -6.41 4.45
N HIS A 235 -17.44 -5.22 4.95
CA HIS A 235 -17.56 -4.93 6.37
C HIS A 235 -19.00 -5.05 6.85
N ARG A 236 -19.21 -5.20 8.18
CA ARG A 236 -20.53 -4.99 8.76
C ARG A 236 -20.96 -3.55 8.55
N PHE A 237 -22.26 -3.34 8.51
CA PHE A 237 -22.83 -1.99 8.45
C PHE A 237 -22.43 -1.16 9.69
N ASN A 238 -22.36 -1.80 10.84
CA ASN A 238 -21.84 -1.23 12.10
C ASN A 238 -20.56 -1.98 12.50
N PRO A 239 -19.37 -1.53 12.07
CA PRO A 239 -18.12 -2.17 12.45
C PRO A 239 -17.93 -2.07 13.97
N GLN A 240 -17.51 -3.16 14.58
CA GLN A 240 -17.12 -3.17 15.99
C GLN A 240 -15.70 -2.61 16.13
N PRO A 241 -15.40 -1.93 17.25
CA PRO A 241 -14.04 -1.50 17.54
C PRO A 241 -13.08 -2.70 17.52
N PRO A 242 -11.79 -2.49 17.21
CA PRO A 242 -10.78 -3.52 17.34
C PRO A 242 -10.77 -4.09 18.76
N VAL A 243 -10.71 -5.42 18.89
CA VAL A 243 -10.50 -6.04 20.20
C VAL A 243 -9.03 -5.87 20.57
N THR A 244 -8.76 -5.18 21.66
CA THR A 244 -7.40 -4.95 22.20
C THR A 244 -7.02 -5.98 23.26
N SER A 245 -7.43 -7.22 23.12
CA SER A 245 -7.06 -8.31 24.02
C SER A 245 -5.64 -8.80 23.76
N GLY A 246 -5.03 -9.44 24.76
CA GLY A 246 -3.75 -10.15 24.62
C GLY A 246 -3.79 -11.23 23.52
N PHE A 247 -2.67 -11.95 23.35
CA PHE A 247 -2.58 -12.99 22.33
C PHE A 247 -3.71 -14.01 22.51
N PRO A 248 -4.50 -14.33 21.46
CA PRO A 248 -5.67 -15.18 21.59
C PRO A 248 -5.34 -16.57 22.12
N SER A 249 -6.04 -17.00 23.17
CA SER A 249 -5.79 -18.30 23.83
C SER A 249 -5.97 -19.48 22.87
N TRP A 250 -6.90 -19.38 21.92
CA TRP A 250 -7.16 -20.40 20.90
C TRP A 250 -6.02 -20.54 19.87
N LEU A 251 -5.07 -19.58 19.80
CA LEU A 251 -3.84 -19.66 19.01
C LEU A 251 -2.62 -20.11 19.82
N ALA A 252 -2.68 -20.03 21.15
CA ALA A 252 -1.51 -20.24 22.01
C ALA A 252 -0.90 -21.66 21.86
N SER A 253 -1.72 -22.66 21.54
CA SER A 253 -1.30 -24.05 21.33
C SER A 253 -0.96 -24.39 19.87
N CYS A 254 -1.06 -23.43 18.94
CA CYS A 254 -0.78 -23.70 17.54
C CYS A 254 0.73 -23.94 17.31
N SER A 255 1.05 -25.11 16.75
CA SER A 255 2.38 -25.30 16.17
C SER A 255 2.57 -24.27 15.04
N GLY A 256 3.75 -23.65 14.89
CA GLY A 256 4.04 -22.62 13.90
C GLY A 256 3.90 -23.07 12.43
N THR A 257 2.79 -23.66 12.06
CA THR A 257 2.48 -24.13 10.71
C THR A 257 1.21 -23.50 10.17
N VAL A 258 1.20 -23.22 8.86
CA VAL A 258 0.02 -22.68 8.15
C VAL A 258 -1.21 -23.57 8.34
N ARG A 259 -1.01 -24.89 8.37
CA ARG A 259 -2.12 -25.85 8.58
C ARG A 259 -2.75 -25.69 9.98
N ALA A 260 -1.92 -25.57 11.02
CA ALA A 260 -2.40 -25.41 12.39
C ALA A 260 -3.17 -24.09 12.55
N TYR A 261 -2.58 -22.97 12.12
CA TYR A 261 -3.26 -21.67 12.15
C TYR A 261 -4.55 -21.65 11.34
N THR A 262 -4.56 -22.21 10.11
CA THR A 262 -5.77 -22.24 9.28
C THR A 262 -6.90 -23.07 9.92
N ARG A 263 -6.54 -24.18 10.59
CA ARG A 263 -7.50 -25.01 11.32
C ARG A 263 -8.10 -24.23 12.49
N ALA A 264 -7.25 -23.65 13.35
CA ALA A 264 -7.67 -22.89 14.52
C ALA A 264 -8.59 -21.72 14.15
N VAL A 265 -8.22 -20.93 13.12
CA VAL A 265 -9.07 -19.83 12.61
C VAL A 265 -10.45 -20.33 12.15
N ARG A 266 -10.51 -21.46 11.44
CA ARG A 266 -11.77 -22.02 10.97
C ARG A 266 -12.63 -22.57 12.09
N GLU A 267 -12.03 -23.23 13.08
CA GLU A 267 -12.71 -23.76 14.25
C GLU A 267 -13.29 -22.62 15.10
N GLU A 268 -12.48 -21.59 15.36
CA GLU A 268 -12.91 -20.41 16.10
C GLU A 268 -14.03 -19.65 15.37
N ALA A 269 -13.90 -19.43 14.06
CA ALA A 269 -14.93 -18.76 13.27
C ALA A 269 -16.28 -19.51 13.31
N ARG A 270 -16.27 -20.85 13.17
CA ARG A 270 -17.46 -21.67 13.27
C ARG A 270 -18.06 -21.65 14.68
N GLY A 271 -17.22 -21.73 15.72
CA GLY A 271 -17.65 -21.65 17.11
C GLY A 271 -18.35 -20.32 17.40
N ARG A 272 -17.80 -19.22 16.97
CA ARG A 272 -18.44 -17.89 17.13
C ARG A 272 -19.75 -17.78 16.36
N GLU A 273 -19.80 -18.25 15.13
CA GLU A 273 -21.06 -18.24 14.35
C GLU A 273 -22.13 -19.11 14.99
N ALA A 274 -21.79 -20.29 15.49
CA ALA A 274 -22.72 -21.17 16.22
C ALA A 274 -23.24 -20.53 17.53
N ALA A 275 -22.43 -19.65 18.15
CA ALA A 275 -22.81 -18.88 19.34
C ALA A 275 -23.50 -17.54 18.98
N GLY A 276 -23.91 -17.30 17.72
CA GLY A 276 -24.56 -16.07 17.30
C GLY A 276 -23.61 -14.89 17.05
N GLY A 277 -22.30 -15.11 17.11
CA GLY A 277 -21.27 -14.12 16.79
C GLY A 277 -20.97 -14.02 15.29
N ASN A 278 -19.78 -13.52 14.94
CA ASN A 278 -19.41 -13.27 13.55
C ASN A 278 -17.94 -13.60 13.28
N TRP A 279 -17.66 -14.31 12.21
CA TRP A 279 -16.30 -14.67 11.78
C TRP A 279 -15.37 -13.46 11.62
N ARG A 280 -15.91 -12.27 11.32
CA ARG A 280 -15.12 -11.03 11.15
C ARG A 280 -14.39 -10.64 12.43
N ASP A 281 -14.93 -10.99 13.59
CA ASP A 281 -14.32 -10.70 14.89
C ASP A 281 -13.05 -11.52 15.10
N VAL A 282 -13.00 -12.75 14.58
CA VAL A 282 -11.79 -13.58 14.57
C VAL A 282 -10.65 -12.87 13.82
N PHE A 283 -10.93 -12.32 12.63
CA PHE A 283 -9.93 -11.59 11.85
C PHE A 283 -9.54 -10.24 12.50
N ASN A 284 -10.47 -9.56 13.17
CA ASN A 284 -10.16 -8.34 13.91
C ASN A 284 -9.24 -8.64 15.12
N GLU A 285 -9.49 -9.72 15.83
CA GLU A 285 -8.67 -10.17 16.96
C GLU A 285 -7.27 -10.65 16.52
N LEU A 286 -7.17 -11.29 15.36
CA LEU A 286 -5.89 -11.72 14.79
C LEU A 286 -4.96 -10.55 14.40
N ARG A 287 -5.52 -9.45 13.94
CA ARG A 287 -4.79 -8.36 13.31
C ARG A 287 -3.59 -7.85 14.10
N PRO A 288 -3.70 -7.53 15.41
CA PRO A 288 -2.57 -7.05 16.22
C PRO A 288 -1.43 -8.06 16.34
N HIS A 289 -1.71 -9.33 16.14
CA HIS A 289 -0.77 -10.44 16.35
C HIS A 289 -0.13 -10.97 15.06
N MET A 290 -0.53 -10.42 13.90
CA MET A 290 -0.10 -10.95 12.61
C MET A 290 1.42 -10.87 12.40
N ALA A 291 2.07 -9.81 12.87
CA ALA A 291 3.53 -9.70 12.80
C ALA A 291 4.23 -10.82 13.58
N ALA A 292 3.75 -11.12 14.78
CA ALA A 292 4.29 -12.21 15.61
C ALA A 292 4.02 -13.60 14.98
N ILE A 293 2.80 -13.82 14.46
CA ILE A 293 2.43 -15.05 13.75
C ILE A 293 3.32 -15.22 12.52
N TRP A 294 3.51 -14.17 11.72
CA TRP A 294 4.34 -14.20 10.52
C TRP A 294 5.80 -14.51 10.86
N LYS A 295 6.35 -13.89 11.91
CA LYS A 295 7.72 -14.12 12.38
C LYS A 295 7.91 -15.58 12.84
N ASN A 296 6.89 -16.20 13.44
CA ASN A 296 6.92 -17.59 13.91
C ASN A 296 6.83 -18.63 12.79
N LEU A 297 6.44 -18.26 11.58
CA LEU A 297 6.42 -19.15 10.42
C LEU A 297 7.83 -19.30 9.84
N SER A 298 8.26 -20.56 9.58
CA SER A 298 9.46 -20.81 8.80
C SER A 298 9.32 -20.31 7.35
N GLY A 299 10.42 -20.09 6.62
CA GLY A 299 10.39 -19.71 5.20
C GLY A 299 9.54 -20.66 4.34
N ALA A 300 9.62 -21.98 4.59
CA ALA A 300 8.77 -22.96 3.90
C ALA A 300 7.28 -22.78 4.20
N GLU A 301 6.91 -22.46 5.45
CA GLU A 301 5.52 -22.21 5.83
C GLU A 301 5.02 -20.88 5.28
N ARG A 302 5.84 -19.82 5.28
CA ARG A 302 5.51 -18.54 4.61
C ARG A 302 5.23 -18.76 3.13
N ARG A 303 6.06 -19.55 2.44
CA ARG A 303 5.84 -19.92 1.02
C ARG A 303 4.53 -20.68 0.82
N LYS A 304 4.19 -21.64 1.70
CA LYS A 304 2.88 -22.34 1.65
C LYS A 304 1.71 -21.38 1.83
N PHE A 305 1.81 -20.44 2.76
CA PHE A 305 0.79 -19.42 2.99
C PHE A 305 0.57 -18.60 1.71
N LEU A 306 1.63 -18.05 1.12
CA LEU A 306 1.57 -17.24 -0.09
C LEU A 306 1.00 -18.00 -1.30
N GLN A 307 1.29 -19.29 -1.43
CA GLN A 307 0.81 -20.10 -2.55
C GLN A 307 -0.63 -20.61 -2.38
N LYS A 308 -1.05 -20.94 -1.16
CA LYS A 308 -2.28 -21.70 -0.90
C LYS A 308 -3.35 -20.93 -0.16
N VAL A 309 -2.98 -20.08 0.80
CA VAL A 309 -3.91 -19.46 1.75
C VAL A 309 -4.19 -18.01 1.44
N ILE A 310 -3.22 -17.25 0.91
CA ILE A 310 -3.33 -15.80 0.69
C ILE A 310 -4.64 -15.37 -0.04
N PRO A 311 -5.16 -16.05 -1.08
CA PRO A 311 -6.38 -15.59 -1.74
C PRO A 311 -7.62 -15.67 -0.84
N TYR A 312 -7.62 -16.60 0.12
CA TYR A 312 -8.69 -16.73 1.12
C TYR A 312 -8.48 -15.76 2.27
N TRP A 313 -7.22 -15.56 2.69
CA TRP A 313 -6.87 -14.54 3.66
C TRP A 313 -7.32 -13.15 3.19
N ASP A 314 -6.94 -12.78 1.99
CA ASP A 314 -7.19 -11.44 1.43
C ASP A 314 -8.68 -11.09 1.39
N ILE A 315 -9.54 -12.00 0.92
CA ILE A 315 -10.98 -11.72 0.84
C ILE A 315 -11.66 -11.57 2.20
N HIS A 316 -11.14 -12.20 3.26
CA HIS A 316 -11.68 -12.09 4.61
C HIS A 316 -11.08 -10.90 5.37
N ARG A 317 -9.80 -10.61 5.12
CA ARG A 317 -9.05 -9.58 5.84
C ARG A 317 -9.22 -8.19 5.22
N HIS A 318 -9.06 -8.07 3.93
CA HIS A 318 -9.16 -6.82 3.18
C HIS A 318 -10.59 -6.65 2.67
N ARG A 319 -11.48 -6.23 3.56
CA ARG A 319 -12.92 -6.14 3.29
C ARG A 319 -13.28 -4.82 2.60
N LEU A 320 -14.34 -4.84 1.82
CA LEU A 320 -14.92 -3.67 1.16
C LEU A 320 -15.74 -2.82 2.14
N ALA A 321 -15.78 -1.51 1.93
CA ALA A 321 -16.81 -0.67 2.53
C ALA A 321 -18.20 -1.21 2.17
N PRO A 322 -19.21 -1.13 3.05
CA PRO A 322 -20.55 -1.68 2.78
C PRO A 322 -21.21 -1.12 1.50
N ALA A 323 -20.96 0.16 1.20
CA ALA A 323 -21.47 0.77 -0.03
C ALA A 323 -20.76 0.20 -1.28
N SER A 324 -19.45 0.01 -1.22
CA SER A 324 -18.67 -0.60 -2.31
C SER A 324 -19.08 -2.05 -2.57
N GLU A 325 -19.33 -2.82 -1.49
CA GLU A 325 -19.83 -4.20 -1.62
C GLU A 325 -21.20 -4.24 -2.31
N ARG A 326 -22.13 -3.37 -1.91
CA ARG A 326 -23.44 -3.29 -2.56
C ARG A 326 -23.33 -2.92 -4.03
N ARG A 327 -22.54 -1.91 -4.35
CA ARG A 327 -22.35 -1.44 -5.72
C ARG A 327 -21.79 -2.54 -6.62
N ILE A 328 -20.72 -3.22 -6.21
CA ILE A 328 -20.15 -4.29 -7.05
C ILE A 328 -21.11 -5.46 -7.23
N LYS A 329 -21.89 -5.83 -6.20
CA LYS A 329 -22.94 -6.85 -6.31
C LYS A 329 -24.04 -6.45 -7.29
N GLN A 330 -24.52 -5.22 -7.24
CA GLN A 330 -25.53 -4.71 -8.18
C GLN A 330 -25.02 -4.75 -9.63
N LEU A 331 -23.75 -4.36 -9.87
CA LEU A 331 -23.15 -4.41 -11.20
C LEU A 331 -23.02 -5.87 -11.72
N ILE A 332 -22.83 -6.83 -10.84
CA ILE A 332 -22.77 -8.26 -11.20
C ILE A 332 -24.19 -8.79 -11.46
N GLU A 333 -25.14 -8.50 -10.60
CA GLU A 333 -26.53 -8.94 -10.70
C GLU A 333 -27.21 -8.39 -11.96
N SER A 334 -26.90 -7.16 -12.36
CA SER A 334 -27.36 -6.56 -13.62
C SER A 334 -26.69 -7.16 -14.87
N GLY A 335 -25.64 -7.96 -14.74
CA GLY A 335 -24.86 -8.50 -15.84
C GLY A 335 -23.89 -7.48 -16.49
N GLN A 336 -23.80 -6.26 -15.96
CA GLN A 336 -22.83 -5.27 -16.42
C GLN A 336 -21.40 -5.71 -16.10
N VAL A 337 -21.17 -6.32 -14.94
CA VAL A 337 -19.91 -6.94 -14.55
C VAL A 337 -20.03 -8.46 -14.62
N VAL A 338 -19.17 -9.09 -15.40
CA VAL A 338 -19.10 -10.54 -15.55
C VAL A 338 -17.87 -11.08 -14.85
N GLN A 339 -18.06 -11.94 -13.85
CA GLN A 339 -16.96 -12.58 -13.12
C GLN A 339 -16.50 -13.86 -13.85
N LEU A 340 -15.21 -13.99 -14.06
CA LEU A 340 -14.60 -15.16 -14.68
C LEU A 340 -13.52 -15.76 -13.77
N ALA A 341 -13.75 -16.98 -13.31
CA ALA A 341 -12.73 -17.76 -12.62
C ALA A 341 -11.83 -18.46 -13.63
N GLY A 342 -10.63 -17.93 -13.84
CA GLY A 342 -9.72 -18.45 -14.87
C GLY A 342 -8.34 -17.79 -14.84
N ARG A 343 -7.50 -18.22 -15.76
CA ARG A 343 -6.16 -17.65 -15.99
C ARG A 343 -6.08 -17.08 -17.40
N VAL A 344 -5.61 -15.85 -17.51
CA VAL A 344 -5.24 -15.29 -18.82
C VAL A 344 -4.07 -16.10 -19.38
N ARG A 345 -4.20 -16.55 -20.62
CA ARG A 345 -3.19 -17.31 -21.37
C ARG A 345 -2.46 -16.46 -22.39
N GLY A 346 -3.17 -15.52 -22.99
CA GLY A 346 -2.65 -14.62 -23.99
C GLY A 346 -3.51 -13.35 -24.11
N VAL A 347 -2.89 -12.29 -24.58
CA VAL A 347 -3.51 -11.02 -24.90
C VAL A 347 -2.89 -10.53 -26.21
N GLU A 348 -3.68 -10.30 -27.23
CA GLU A 348 -3.22 -9.86 -28.55
C GLU A 348 -3.94 -8.59 -28.98
N LYS A 349 -3.20 -7.61 -29.50
CA LYS A 349 -3.78 -6.42 -30.10
C LYS A 349 -4.36 -6.78 -31.47
N THR A 350 -5.62 -6.43 -31.70
CA THR A 350 -6.32 -6.59 -32.98
C THR A 350 -6.53 -5.22 -33.65
N ARG A 351 -7.13 -5.20 -34.85
CA ARG A 351 -7.46 -3.95 -35.52
C ARG A 351 -8.59 -3.19 -34.80
N SER A 352 -9.49 -3.91 -34.11
CA SER A 352 -10.69 -3.37 -33.45
C SER A 352 -10.61 -3.32 -31.94
N GLY A 353 -9.48 -3.74 -31.34
CA GLY A 353 -9.35 -3.79 -29.88
C GLY A 353 -8.30 -4.78 -29.41
N VAL A 354 -8.68 -5.63 -28.48
CA VAL A 354 -7.80 -6.61 -27.84
C VAL A 354 -8.50 -7.97 -27.74
N HIS A 355 -7.85 -9.00 -28.26
CA HIS A 355 -8.25 -10.38 -28.05
C HIS A 355 -7.60 -10.91 -26.77
N ILE A 356 -8.38 -11.53 -25.89
CA ILE A 356 -7.91 -12.12 -24.64
C ILE A 356 -8.37 -13.58 -24.52
N GLU A 357 -7.42 -14.48 -24.33
CA GLU A 357 -7.69 -15.90 -24.10
C GLU A 357 -7.68 -16.21 -22.59
N VAL A 358 -8.78 -16.78 -22.08
CA VAL A 358 -8.97 -17.12 -20.67
C VAL A 358 -9.22 -18.60 -20.50
N ALA A 359 -8.29 -19.31 -19.88
CA ALA A 359 -8.49 -20.70 -19.45
C ALA A 359 -9.38 -20.70 -18.20
N LEU A 360 -10.69 -20.94 -18.41
CA LEU A 360 -11.67 -20.99 -17.33
C LEU A 360 -11.47 -22.19 -16.43
N ARG A 361 -11.67 -22.00 -15.14
CA ARG A 361 -11.55 -23.07 -14.16
C ARG A 361 -12.66 -24.10 -14.36
N GLY A 362 -12.30 -25.36 -14.51
CA GLY A 362 -13.25 -26.47 -14.73
C GLY A 362 -13.73 -26.61 -16.18
N HIS A 363 -13.14 -25.89 -17.13
CA HIS A 363 -13.42 -26.02 -18.56
C HIS A 363 -12.14 -26.42 -19.30
N GLU A 364 -12.28 -27.29 -20.30
CA GLU A 364 -11.16 -27.75 -21.11
C GLU A 364 -10.79 -26.73 -22.20
N THR A 365 -11.81 -26.11 -22.81
CA THR A 365 -11.61 -25.09 -23.84
C THR A 365 -11.48 -23.70 -23.27
N PRO A 366 -10.47 -22.92 -23.68
CA PRO A 366 -10.38 -21.52 -23.29
C PRO A 366 -11.57 -20.70 -23.80
N ARG A 367 -11.93 -19.66 -23.07
CA ARG A 367 -12.88 -18.66 -23.52
C ARG A 367 -12.12 -17.49 -24.13
N CYS A 368 -12.47 -17.14 -25.35
CA CYS A 368 -11.96 -15.97 -26.04
C CYS A 368 -12.92 -14.77 -25.82
N LEU A 369 -12.36 -13.60 -25.57
CA LEU A 369 -13.08 -12.34 -25.42
C LEU A 369 -12.46 -11.31 -26.36
N GLU A 370 -13.32 -10.53 -27.04
CA GLU A 370 -12.93 -9.32 -27.75
C GLU A 370 -13.31 -8.13 -26.87
N VAL A 371 -12.33 -7.29 -26.54
CA VAL A 371 -12.51 -6.12 -25.65
C VAL A 371 -11.76 -4.91 -26.21
N GLY A 372 -12.19 -3.71 -25.82
CA GLY A 372 -11.50 -2.49 -26.21
C GLY A 372 -10.17 -2.29 -25.47
N ALA A 373 -10.10 -2.75 -24.22
CA ALA A 373 -8.89 -2.66 -23.39
C ALA A 373 -8.79 -3.79 -22.36
N VAL A 374 -7.57 -4.01 -21.88
CA VAL A 374 -7.27 -4.92 -20.75
C VAL A 374 -6.58 -4.11 -19.65
N LEU A 375 -7.12 -4.15 -18.44
CA LEU A 375 -6.54 -3.50 -17.27
C LEU A 375 -5.86 -4.52 -16.36
N ASN A 376 -4.66 -4.18 -15.87
CA ASN A 376 -3.97 -4.96 -14.85
C ASN A 376 -4.31 -4.45 -13.45
N GLY A 377 -5.30 -5.07 -12.82
CA GLY A 377 -5.76 -4.83 -11.45
C GLY A 377 -5.29 -5.90 -10.45
N THR A 378 -4.16 -6.57 -10.70
CA THR A 378 -3.64 -7.64 -9.84
C THR A 378 -3.07 -7.15 -8.50
N GLY A 379 -2.99 -5.85 -8.31
CA GLY A 379 -2.43 -5.21 -7.12
C GLY A 379 -0.94 -4.89 -7.25
N PRO A 380 -0.35 -4.19 -6.28
CA PRO A 380 1.04 -3.72 -6.34
C PRO A 380 2.05 -4.85 -6.46
N CYS A 381 3.15 -4.59 -7.18
CA CYS A 381 4.30 -5.47 -7.21
C CYS A 381 5.18 -5.26 -5.96
N TYR A 382 5.56 -6.35 -5.30
CA TYR A 382 6.46 -6.36 -4.15
C TYR A 382 7.81 -7.04 -4.47
N ASP A 383 7.93 -7.72 -5.61
CA ASP A 383 9.20 -8.25 -6.10
C ASP A 383 10.04 -7.09 -6.66
N ILE A 384 10.99 -6.58 -5.87
CA ILE A 384 11.81 -5.42 -6.25
C ILE A 384 12.70 -5.70 -7.45
N THR A 385 12.95 -6.96 -7.78
CA THR A 385 13.71 -7.34 -8.98
C THR A 385 12.87 -7.24 -10.27
N ALA A 386 11.54 -7.20 -10.13
CA ALA A 386 10.58 -7.05 -11.23
C ALA A 386 10.02 -5.61 -11.35
N VAL A 387 10.45 -4.70 -10.47
CA VAL A 387 10.00 -3.31 -10.45
C VAL A 387 10.97 -2.44 -11.24
N GLU A 388 10.48 -1.73 -12.24
CA GLU A 388 11.24 -0.72 -12.97
C GLU A 388 11.18 0.62 -12.22
N HIS A 389 12.15 0.84 -11.31
CA HIS A 389 12.28 2.08 -10.55
C HIS A 389 13.74 2.48 -10.44
N PRO A 390 14.13 3.73 -10.81
CA PRO A 390 15.53 4.15 -10.88
C PRO A 390 16.30 3.89 -9.59
N VAL A 391 15.78 4.38 -8.46
CA VAL A 391 16.42 4.24 -7.13
C VAL A 391 16.52 2.79 -6.71
N LEU A 392 15.43 1.99 -6.81
CA LEU A 392 15.49 0.57 -6.43
C LEU A 392 16.46 -0.21 -7.29
N GLY A 393 16.42 -0.01 -8.59
CA GLY A 393 17.33 -0.67 -9.52
C GLY A 393 18.80 -0.31 -9.27
N GLN A 394 19.09 0.98 -8.96
CA GLN A 394 20.44 1.42 -8.61
C GLN A 394 20.90 0.80 -7.27
N LEU A 395 20.08 0.86 -6.21
CA LEU A 395 20.42 0.33 -4.89
C LEU A 395 20.60 -1.20 -4.91
N LEU A 396 19.79 -1.94 -5.68
CA LEU A 396 19.96 -3.37 -5.89
C LEU A 396 21.30 -3.69 -6.58
N ARG A 397 21.61 -3.01 -7.70
CA ARG A 397 22.87 -3.25 -8.44
C ARG A 397 24.10 -2.92 -7.63
N SER A 398 24.02 -1.93 -6.75
CA SER A 398 25.13 -1.57 -5.83
C SER A 398 25.18 -2.41 -4.57
N GLY A 399 24.25 -3.34 -4.37
CA GLY A 399 24.20 -4.21 -3.19
C GLY A 399 23.80 -3.49 -1.90
N LEU A 400 23.28 -2.26 -1.99
CA LEU A 400 22.85 -1.47 -0.82
C LEU A 400 21.51 -1.91 -0.24
N ILE A 401 20.71 -2.65 -1.00
CA ILE A 401 19.48 -3.27 -0.53
C ILE A 401 19.41 -4.71 -1.02
N GLN A 402 18.64 -5.54 -0.32
CA GLN A 402 18.33 -6.89 -0.77
C GLN A 402 16.84 -7.19 -0.69
N GLN A 403 16.39 -8.06 -1.59
CA GLN A 403 15.06 -8.64 -1.63
C GLN A 403 14.91 -9.68 -0.52
N ASP A 404 13.75 -9.72 0.14
CA ASP A 404 13.42 -10.82 1.05
C ASP A 404 13.27 -12.17 0.31
N GLU A 405 13.47 -13.27 1.05
CA GLU A 405 13.41 -14.65 0.50
C GLU A 405 12.09 -14.98 -0.21
N GLN A 406 10.97 -14.39 0.22
CA GLN A 406 9.65 -14.66 -0.32
C GLN A 406 9.26 -13.73 -1.47
N LYS A 407 10.11 -12.75 -1.80
CA LYS A 407 9.89 -11.73 -2.85
C LYS A 407 8.64 -10.87 -2.61
N ILE A 408 8.43 -10.46 -1.37
CA ILE A 408 7.30 -9.63 -0.97
C ILE A 408 7.71 -8.31 -0.31
N GLY A 409 8.99 -7.95 -0.38
CA GLY A 409 9.48 -6.66 0.13
C GLY A 409 10.98 -6.57 0.27
N LEU A 410 11.42 -5.67 1.13
CA LEU A 410 12.81 -5.41 1.45
C LEU A 410 13.20 -6.04 2.78
N GLU A 411 14.45 -6.48 2.88
CA GLU A 411 15.04 -6.84 4.17
C GLU A 411 15.41 -5.56 4.94
N VAL A 412 14.93 -5.47 6.17
CA VAL A 412 15.22 -4.37 7.10
C VAL A 412 15.46 -4.91 8.49
N ASP A 413 16.25 -4.19 9.29
CA ASP A 413 16.44 -4.50 10.72
C ASP A 413 15.23 -4.04 11.57
N ASP A 414 15.34 -4.14 12.90
CA ASP A 414 14.25 -3.76 13.82
C ASP A 414 14.08 -2.24 13.95
N HIS A 415 15.02 -1.43 13.44
CA HIS A 415 14.97 0.02 13.39
C HIS A 415 14.66 0.54 11.96
N HIS A 416 14.21 -0.34 11.06
CA HIS A 416 13.91 -0.04 9.66
C HIS A 416 15.13 0.38 8.82
N GLN A 417 16.37 0.18 9.28
CA GLN A 417 17.54 0.33 8.43
C GLN A 417 17.52 -0.76 7.37
N VAL A 418 17.83 -0.41 6.14
CA VAL A 418 17.89 -1.41 5.07
C VAL A 418 19.08 -2.32 5.25
N ILE A 419 18.93 -3.60 4.90
CA ILE A 419 19.99 -4.60 4.95
C ILE A 419 20.57 -4.76 3.54
N GLY A 420 21.88 -4.62 3.43
CA GLY A 420 22.61 -4.80 2.18
C GLY A 420 22.75 -6.28 1.77
N SER A 421 23.27 -6.51 0.57
CA SER A 421 23.49 -7.87 0.03
C SER A 421 24.51 -8.69 0.81
N ASP A 422 25.31 -8.06 1.65
CA ASP A 422 26.25 -8.67 2.61
C ASP A 422 25.59 -9.08 3.93
N GLY A 423 24.28 -8.80 4.10
CA GLY A 423 23.51 -9.08 5.30
C GLY A 423 23.71 -8.07 6.44
N VAL A 424 24.37 -6.94 6.18
CA VAL A 424 24.64 -5.91 7.19
C VAL A 424 23.65 -4.74 7.04
N SER A 425 23.15 -4.24 8.17
CA SER A 425 22.33 -3.02 8.20
C SER A 425 23.17 -1.81 7.80
N LEU A 426 22.60 -0.94 6.95
CA LEU A 426 23.25 0.27 6.48
C LEU A 426 22.89 1.46 7.37
N PRO A 427 23.85 1.98 8.18
CA PRO A 427 23.58 3.12 9.04
C PRO A 427 23.14 4.34 8.25
N GLY A 428 22.03 4.96 8.69
CA GLY A 428 21.50 6.17 8.06
C GLY A 428 20.62 5.96 6.83
N LEU A 429 20.48 4.72 6.30
CA LEU A 429 19.56 4.43 5.21
C LEU A 429 18.38 3.57 5.71
N TYR A 430 17.18 4.14 5.66
CA TYR A 430 15.95 3.55 6.21
C TYR A 430 14.92 3.30 5.13
N TYR A 431 14.01 2.39 5.39
CA TYR A 431 12.82 2.17 4.56
C TYR A 431 11.54 2.25 5.40
N ILE A 432 10.52 2.94 4.88
CA ILE A 432 9.16 2.98 5.42
C ILE A 432 8.13 2.80 4.30
N GLY A 433 7.19 1.91 4.47
CA GLY A 433 6.14 1.69 3.48
C GLY A 433 5.76 0.23 3.28
N PRO A 434 5.00 -0.08 2.22
CA PRO A 434 4.36 -1.39 2.05
C PRO A 434 5.32 -2.59 1.91
N MET A 435 6.58 -2.37 1.54
CA MET A 435 7.57 -3.46 1.45
C MET A 435 8.05 -3.96 2.81
N LEU A 436 7.72 -3.26 3.92
CA LEU A 436 7.85 -3.79 5.28
C LEU A 436 7.02 -5.06 5.50
N LYS A 437 6.12 -5.38 4.56
CA LYS A 437 5.34 -6.61 4.55
C LYS A 437 6.20 -7.87 4.66
N ALA A 438 7.41 -7.86 4.13
CA ALA A 438 8.37 -8.96 4.25
C ALA A 438 8.60 -9.36 5.71
N LYS A 439 8.75 -8.38 6.58
CA LYS A 439 9.02 -8.56 8.01
C LYS A 439 7.76 -8.56 8.89
N TYR A 440 6.78 -7.67 8.59
CA TYR A 440 5.65 -7.39 9.48
C TYR A 440 4.28 -7.81 8.91
N TRP A 441 4.21 -8.42 7.74
CA TRP A 441 3.04 -8.89 7.00
C TRP A 441 1.92 -7.83 6.79
N GLU A 442 1.37 -7.27 7.86
CA GLU A 442 0.26 -6.29 7.81
C GLU A 442 0.73 -4.83 7.58
N ALA A 443 2.04 -4.57 7.50
CA ALA A 443 2.59 -3.22 7.29
C ALA A 443 2.32 -2.66 5.87
N ILE A 444 1.07 -2.76 5.43
CA ILE A 444 0.55 -2.26 4.14
C ILE A 444 -0.67 -1.35 4.32
N ALA A 445 -1.19 -1.24 5.53
CA ALA A 445 -2.36 -0.43 5.85
C ALA A 445 -2.02 0.68 6.84
N VAL A 446 -2.80 1.77 6.78
CA VAL A 446 -2.62 2.96 7.62
C VAL A 446 -2.45 2.64 9.11
N PRO A 447 -3.31 1.81 9.74
CA PRO A 447 -3.18 1.54 11.17
C PRO A 447 -1.86 0.92 11.60
N GLU A 448 -1.22 0.14 10.74
CA GLU A 448 0.10 -0.45 11.00
C GLU A 448 1.22 0.53 10.61
N LEU A 449 1.14 1.11 9.41
CA LEU A 449 2.18 2.02 8.90
C LEU A 449 2.34 3.29 9.76
N ARG A 450 1.25 3.82 10.34
CA ARG A 450 1.36 4.98 11.24
C ARG A 450 2.23 4.71 12.48
N ASN A 451 2.13 3.48 13.04
CA ASN A 451 2.95 3.09 14.19
C ASN A 451 4.43 2.97 13.79
N HIS A 452 4.71 2.39 12.63
CA HIS A 452 6.06 2.32 12.10
C HIS A 452 6.63 3.70 11.80
N ALA A 453 5.84 4.60 11.21
CA ALA A 453 6.25 5.97 10.92
C ALA A 453 6.48 6.80 12.21
N TYR A 454 5.67 6.57 13.24
CA TYR A 454 5.85 7.18 14.56
C TYR A 454 7.17 6.74 15.20
N GLN A 455 7.41 5.42 15.26
CA GLN A 455 8.64 4.87 15.81
C GLN A 455 9.89 5.33 15.04
N LEU A 456 9.82 5.28 13.72
CA LEU A 456 10.92 5.76 12.87
C LEU A 456 11.21 7.23 13.11
N GLY A 457 10.18 8.09 13.24
CA GLY A 457 10.35 9.51 13.56
C GLY A 457 11.12 9.75 14.86
N GLN A 458 10.89 8.92 15.90
CA GLN A 458 11.63 8.97 17.15
C GLN A 458 13.11 8.56 16.95
N TRP A 459 13.38 7.49 16.20
CA TRP A 459 14.75 7.01 15.96
C TRP A 459 15.56 7.96 15.07
N LEU A 460 14.93 8.68 14.17
CA LEU A 460 15.63 9.61 13.28
C LEU A 460 16.22 10.82 14.03
N VAL A 461 15.62 11.25 15.14
CA VAL A 461 16.06 12.39 15.97
C VAL A 461 16.65 11.96 17.31
N GLY A 462 16.36 10.76 17.78
CA GLY A 462 17.06 10.16 18.90
C GLY A 462 18.56 10.07 18.56
N GLU A 463 19.40 10.36 19.50
CA GLU A 463 20.85 10.30 19.35
C GLU A 463 21.25 9.00 18.68
N GLY A 464 22.08 9.11 17.64
CA GLY A 464 22.75 7.95 17.07
C GLY A 464 23.38 7.20 18.22
N GLY A 465 22.69 6.15 18.64
CA GLY A 465 23.17 5.28 19.69
C GLY A 465 24.46 4.65 19.24
N VAL A 466 25.42 4.80 20.03
CA VAL A 466 26.68 4.13 20.25
C VAL A 466 26.97 2.95 19.32
#